data_c0dcca8fb84626d64937d412fc23adb7
#
_entry.id   c0dcca8fb84626d64937d412fc23adb7
#
_cell.length_a   1.000
_cell.length_b   1.000
_cell.length_c   1.000
_cell.angle_alpha   90.00
_cell.angle_beta   90.00
_cell.angle_gamma   90.00
#
_symmetry.space_group_name_H-M   'P 1'
#
loop_
_entity.id
_entity.type
_entity.pdbx_description
1 polymer ?
#
loop_
_entity_poly.entity_id
_entity_poly.type
_entity_poly.pdbx_seq_one_letter_code
_entity_poly.pdbx_strand_id
1 'polypeptide(L)'
;MATILITHGIPTAGLEALQSHNLMMPEPLSAYTMQELKNLIPLADAVIAGGKLPGDVIRVGKRLRIIANYGAGYDGVDIAAAAACGIPVTNIPDTVTNATAELAIGLMLAVSRRIGEMNLRLRREDCAGLFGMGRYMGSTLQGRTLGIIGCGRIGKRVAEMAKAFGMQVIACSRRPVVLEVAQNCDLPTLLGTADVISLHCPLTAETRNLLDAAAFAQMKPGAILINTARGGIVDNRALTEALISGRLAGAGLDVYPDEPAIPAELLALDNVVCTPHIGANTAQTRAGMAKACAQQILDAFQGLRPENIVNGL
;
A
#
# COMPACT_ATOMS: atom_id res chain seq x y z
N MET A 1 19.12 29.36 4.63
CA MET A 1 19.24 28.02 3.99
C MET A 1 18.97 26.99 5.06
N ALA A 2 17.96 26.13 4.90
CA ALA A 2 17.59 25.09 5.86
C ALA A 2 18.19 23.74 5.42
N THR A 3 18.26 22.78 6.34
CA THR A 3 18.70 21.41 6.06
C THR A 3 17.49 20.47 6.05
N ILE A 4 17.32 19.72 4.98
CA ILE A 4 16.22 18.76 4.78
C ILE A 4 16.82 17.37 4.67
N LEU A 5 16.44 16.49 5.59
CA LEU A 5 16.86 15.10 5.61
C LEU A 5 15.83 14.24 4.85
N ILE A 6 16.28 13.49 3.87
CA ILE A 6 15.46 12.51 3.12
C ILE A 6 15.94 11.13 3.54
N THR A 7 15.07 10.35 4.17
CA THR A 7 15.49 9.10 4.84
C THR A 7 15.87 7.98 3.89
N HIS A 8 15.46 8.05 2.63
CA HIS A 8 15.70 7.04 1.57
C HIS A 8 16.18 7.72 0.30
N GLY A 9 16.96 7.03 -0.51
CA GLY A 9 17.37 7.47 -1.84
C GLY A 9 16.20 7.43 -2.82
N ILE A 10 15.48 8.54 -2.92
CA ILE A 10 14.31 8.70 -3.81
C ILE A 10 14.72 9.41 -5.12
N PRO A 11 13.93 9.28 -6.21
CA PRO A 11 14.14 10.10 -7.38
C PRO A 11 14.08 11.60 -7.07
N THR A 12 14.98 12.38 -7.66
CA THR A 12 15.08 13.83 -7.41
C THR A 12 14.03 14.66 -8.15
N ALA A 13 13.37 14.08 -9.17
CA ALA A 13 12.27 14.72 -9.87
C ALA A 13 11.12 15.07 -8.89
N GLY A 14 10.74 16.33 -8.86
CA GLY A 14 9.77 16.91 -7.92
C GLY A 14 10.38 17.59 -6.70
N LEU A 15 11.72 17.52 -6.51
CA LEU A 15 12.42 18.22 -5.42
C LEU A 15 13.00 19.58 -5.86
N GLU A 16 12.72 20.04 -7.08
CA GLU A 16 13.30 21.25 -7.66
C GLU A 16 13.07 22.49 -6.79
N ALA A 17 11.91 22.57 -6.14
CA ALA A 17 11.56 23.67 -5.25
C ALA A 17 12.43 23.74 -3.97
N LEU A 18 13.14 22.66 -3.64
CA LEU A 18 14.03 22.58 -2.48
C LEU A 18 15.51 22.81 -2.80
N GLN A 19 15.87 23.10 -4.04
CA GLN A 19 17.28 23.26 -4.50
C GLN A 19 18.04 24.39 -3.79
N SER A 20 17.35 25.39 -3.23
CA SER A 20 17.96 26.46 -2.45
C SER A 20 18.30 26.03 -1.00
N HIS A 21 17.94 24.83 -0.60
CA HIS A 21 18.19 24.25 0.70
C HIS A 21 19.29 23.17 0.64
N ASN A 22 19.82 22.77 1.79
CA ASN A 22 20.76 21.65 1.90
C ASN A 22 19.97 20.34 1.99
N LEU A 23 20.09 19.47 0.99
CA LEU A 23 19.44 18.16 0.98
C LEU A 23 20.43 17.08 1.42
N MET A 24 20.13 16.40 2.53
CA MET A 24 20.85 15.21 2.98
C MET A 24 20.03 13.99 2.58
N MET A 25 20.51 13.24 1.60
CA MET A 25 19.85 12.04 1.07
C MET A 25 20.89 10.93 0.89
N PRO A 26 20.57 9.66 1.19
CA PRO A 26 21.49 8.56 0.93
C PRO A 26 21.57 8.27 -0.57
N GLU A 27 22.51 7.41 -0.96
CA GLU A 27 22.64 6.95 -2.34
C GLU A 27 21.33 6.36 -2.89
N PRO A 28 21.09 6.46 -4.20
CA PRO A 28 19.89 5.90 -4.82
C PRO A 28 19.65 4.44 -4.41
N LEU A 29 18.40 4.09 -4.17
CA LEU A 29 17.94 2.76 -3.74
C LEU A 29 18.45 2.31 -2.35
N SER A 30 19.07 3.18 -1.58
CA SER A 30 19.48 2.91 -0.20
C SER A 30 18.63 3.67 0.82
N ALA A 31 18.83 3.38 2.10
CA ALA A 31 18.20 4.08 3.20
C ALA A 31 19.21 4.27 4.32
N TYR A 32 19.09 5.37 5.06
CA TYR A 32 19.85 5.52 6.29
C TYR A 32 19.40 4.51 7.33
N THR A 33 20.36 3.92 8.03
CA THR A 33 20.12 3.09 9.21
C THR A 33 19.53 3.91 10.36
N MET A 34 18.92 3.26 11.33
CA MET A 34 18.39 3.95 12.53
C MET A 34 19.50 4.72 13.30
N GLN A 35 20.72 4.21 13.29
CA GLN A 35 21.84 4.90 13.93
C GLN A 35 22.28 6.16 13.17
N GLU A 36 22.34 6.07 11.84
CA GLU A 36 22.61 7.25 11.01
C GLU A 36 21.50 8.30 11.14
N LEU A 37 20.23 7.90 11.15
CA LEU A 37 19.12 8.81 11.36
C LEU A 37 19.21 9.53 12.72
N LYS A 38 19.60 8.86 13.81
CA LYS A 38 19.82 9.50 15.12
C LYS A 38 20.93 10.52 15.08
N ASN A 39 21.94 10.34 14.23
CA ASN A 39 23.06 11.29 14.10
C ASN A 39 22.70 12.46 13.15
N LEU A 40 21.87 12.24 12.13
CA LEU A 40 21.56 13.24 11.11
C LEU A 40 20.35 14.12 11.47
N ILE A 41 19.33 13.56 12.11
CA ILE A 41 18.10 14.29 12.50
C ILE A 41 18.38 15.54 13.35
N PRO A 42 19.34 15.57 14.31
CA PRO A 42 19.67 16.80 15.04
C PRO A 42 20.13 17.96 14.15
N LEU A 43 20.60 17.68 12.94
CA LEU A 43 21.09 18.67 11.98
C LEU A 43 19.98 19.18 11.05
N ALA A 44 18.84 18.51 11.01
CA ALA A 44 17.76 18.75 10.06
C ALA A 44 16.71 19.74 10.59
N ASP A 45 16.21 20.59 9.70
CA ASP A 45 15.07 21.48 9.94
C ASP A 45 13.75 20.85 9.46
N ALA A 46 13.82 19.90 8.52
CA ALA A 46 12.68 19.11 8.03
C ALA A 46 13.13 17.69 7.65
N VAL A 47 12.17 16.75 7.64
CA VAL A 47 12.39 15.37 7.21
C VAL A 47 11.38 15.00 6.11
N ILE A 48 11.85 14.40 5.01
CA ILE A 48 11.03 13.60 4.12
C ILE A 48 11.21 12.14 4.55
N ALA A 49 10.17 11.57 5.16
CA ALA A 49 10.22 10.25 5.76
C ALA A 49 9.65 9.19 4.80
N GLY A 50 10.49 8.27 4.34
CA GLY A 50 10.09 7.01 3.73
C GLY A 50 10.32 5.87 4.74
N GLY A 51 9.29 5.08 5.04
CA GLY A 51 9.43 3.95 5.97
C GLY A 51 9.38 4.32 7.46
N LYS A 52 10.16 3.59 8.29
CA LYS A 52 10.08 3.69 9.75
C LYS A 52 10.81 4.92 10.30
N LEU A 53 10.13 5.70 11.14
CA LEU A 53 10.68 6.81 11.90
C LEU A 53 10.17 6.76 13.35
N PRO A 54 10.83 6.00 14.24
CA PRO A 54 10.38 5.79 15.61
C PRO A 54 10.58 7.02 16.51
N GLY A 55 9.89 7.05 17.64
CA GLY A 55 9.83 8.21 18.53
C GLY A 55 11.17 8.59 19.15
N ASP A 56 12.06 7.64 19.41
CA ASP A 56 13.40 7.92 19.94
C ASP A 56 14.29 8.65 18.92
N VAL A 57 14.08 8.38 17.62
CA VAL A 57 14.73 9.10 16.53
C VAL A 57 14.13 10.50 16.34
N ILE A 58 12.80 10.65 16.46
CA ILE A 58 12.13 11.96 16.34
C ILE A 58 12.56 12.90 17.47
N ARG A 59 12.60 12.41 18.71
CA ARG A 59 12.88 13.24 19.90
C ARG A 59 14.27 13.91 19.93
N VAL A 60 15.24 13.41 19.19
CA VAL A 60 16.56 14.05 19.07
C VAL A 60 16.56 15.22 18.09
N GLY A 61 15.54 15.36 17.26
CA GLY A 61 15.40 16.41 16.24
C GLY A 61 14.89 17.74 16.78
N LYS A 62 15.68 18.44 17.59
CA LYS A 62 15.27 19.70 18.25
C LYS A 62 15.02 20.87 17.30
N ARG A 63 15.48 20.79 16.06
CA ARG A 63 15.33 21.81 15.02
C ARG A 63 14.18 21.50 14.06
N LEU A 64 13.60 20.28 14.14
CA LEU A 64 12.58 19.84 13.21
C LEU A 64 11.32 20.72 13.32
N ARG A 65 10.89 21.20 12.17
CA ARG A 65 9.67 22.01 11.99
C ARG A 65 8.53 21.21 11.33
N ILE A 66 8.87 20.13 10.61
CA ILE A 66 7.91 19.26 9.92
C ILE A 66 8.54 17.90 9.60
N ILE A 67 7.70 16.88 9.59
CA ILE A 67 7.97 15.56 9.00
C ILE A 67 6.95 15.34 7.86
N ALA A 68 7.40 15.40 6.62
CA ALA A 68 6.61 15.10 5.44
C ALA A 68 6.73 13.61 5.13
N ASN A 69 5.67 12.83 5.37
CA ASN A 69 5.69 11.40 5.10
C ASN A 69 5.53 11.13 3.60
N TYR A 70 6.49 10.44 3.00
CA TYR A 70 6.56 10.11 1.57
C TYR A 70 5.63 8.94 1.22
N GLY A 71 4.32 9.11 1.49
CA GLY A 71 3.30 8.10 1.27
C GLY A 71 1.93 8.50 1.83
N ALA A 72 0.90 7.74 1.46
CA ALA A 72 -0.43 7.90 2.05
C ALA A 72 -0.52 7.28 3.45
N GLY A 73 0.03 6.08 3.63
CA GLY A 73 0.13 5.43 4.93
C GLY A 73 1.28 5.99 5.75
N TYR A 74 1.04 6.27 7.01
CA TYR A 74 2.01 6.88 7.95
C TYR A 74 2.21 6.05 9.23
N ASP A 75 1.82 4.80 9.19
CA ASP A 75 1.97 3.83 10.28
C ASP A 75 3.45 3.55 10.65
N GLY A 76 4.40 3.89 9.77
CA GLY A 76 5.83 3.86 10.05
C GLY A 76 6.36 5.03 10.89
N VAL A 77 5.62 6.14 11.01
CA VAL A 77 6.03 7.33 11.76
C VAL A 77 5.33 7.35 13.13
N ASP A 78 6.10 7.52 14.21
CA ASP A 78 5.54 7.72 15.55
C ASP A 78 4.92 9.13 15.66
N ILE A 79 3.66 9.23 15.20
CA ILE A 79 2.92 10.50 15.18
C ILE A 79 2.65 11.05 16.58
N ALA A 80 2.56 10.18 17.59
CA ALA A 80 2.36 10.61 18.98
C ALA A 80 3.64 11.27 19.54
N ALA A 81 4.81 10.68 19.27
CA ALA A 81 6.09 11.29 19.64
C ALA A 81 6.33 12.61 18.92
N ALA A 82 5.97 12.71 17.62
CA ALA A 82 6.07 13.95 16.87
C ALA A 82 5.14 15.04 17.45
N ALA A 83 3.91 14.70 17.78
CA ALA A 83 2.95 15.62 18.41
C ALA A 83 3.45 16.11 19.76
N ALA A 84 3.98 15.22 20.60
CA ALA A 84 4.60 15.58 21.90
C ALA A 84 5.81 16.53 21.76
N CYS A 85 6.48 16.54 20.61
CA CYS A 85 7.57 17.46 20.28
C CYS A 85 7.08 18.74 19.56
N GLY A 86 5.79 18.90 19.30
CA GLY A 86 5.23 20.02 18.54
C GLY A 86 5.57 19.99 17.05
N ILE A 87 5.90 18.81 16.50
CA ILE A 87 6.33 18.65 15.11
C ILE A 87 5.13 18.13 14.29
N PRO A 88 4.59 18.90 13.31
CA PRO A 88 3.54 18.42 12.43
C PRO A 88 4.05 17.29 11.53
N VAL A 89 3.24 16.25 11.38
CA VAL A 89 3.43 15.15 10.43
C VAL A 89 2.38 15.26 9.36
N THR A 90 2.81 15.28 8.10
CA THR A 90 1.92 15.31 6.94
C THR A 90 2.01 14.02 6.14
N ASN A 91 1.00 13.72 5.32
CA ASN A 91 1.03 12.65 4.34
C ASN A 91 0.57 13.14 2.95
N ILE A 92 0.59 12.26 1.95
CA ILE A 92 0.25 12.60 0.55
C ILE A 92 -0.77 11.60 -0.03
N PRO A 93 -2.02 11.62 0.48
CA PRO A 93 -3.00 10.59 0.16
C PRO A 93 -3.49 10.61 -1.29
N ASP A 94 -3.51 11.78 -1.95
CA ASP A 94 -4.10 11.91 -3.28
C ASP A 94 -3.17 11.42 -4.39
N THR A 95 -1.87 11.69 -4.26
CA THR A 95 -0.86 11.42 -5.29
C THR A 95 -0.73 9.93 -5.63
N VAL A 96 -0.91 9.04 -4.64
CA VAL A 96 -0.72 7.58 -4.82
C VAL A 96 -1.99 6.86 -5.28
N THR A 97 -3.15 7.54 -5.28
CA THR A 97 -4.47 6.92 -5.42
C THR A 97 -4.62 6.14 -6.72
N ASN A 98 -4.34 6.77 -7.87
CA ASN A 98 -4.52 6.12 -9.18
C ASN A 98 -3.55 4.96 -9.37
N ALA A 99 -2.26 5.15 -9.13
CA ALA A 99 -1.26 4.12 -9.34
C ALA A 99 -1.52 2.87 -8.47
N THR A 100 -1.88 3.06 -7.19
CA THR A 100 -2.21 1.93 -6.30
C THR A 100 -3.49 1.21 -6.75
N ALA A 101 -4.51 1.95 -7.22
CA ALA A 101 -5.73 1.35 -7.74
C ALA A 101 -5.46 0.57 -9.04
N GLU A 102 -4.63 1.08 -9.93
CA GLU A 102 -4.21 0.40 -11.16
C GLU A 102 -3.47 -0.91 -10.84
N LEU A 103 -2.55 -0.90 -9.86
CA LEU A 103 -1.87 -2.11 -9.43
C LEU A 103 -2.85 -3.13 -8.84
N ALA A 104 -3.81 -2.70 -8.02
CA ALA A 104 -4.82 -3.60 -7.46
C ALA A 104 -5.63 -4.30 -8.56
N ILE A 105 -6.07 -3.57 -9.60
CA ILE A 105 -6.72 -4.15 -10.78
C ILE A 105 -5.77 -5.05 -11.56
N GLY A 106 -4.51 -4.64 -11.74
CA GLY A 106 -3.49 -5.45 -12.40
C GLY A 106 -3.26 -6.80 -11.71
N LEU A 107 -3.13 -6.81 -10.38
CA LEU A 107 -3.01 -8.03 -9.57
C LEU A 107 -4.29 -8.89 -9.65
N MET A 108 -5.47 -8.26 -9.60
CA MET A 108 -6.75 -8.96 -9.76
C MET A 108 -6.83 -9.69 -11.10
N LEU A 109 -6.46 -9.06 -12.21
CA LEU A 109 -6.39 -9.65 -13.52
C LEU A 109 -5.31 -10.74 -13.60
N ALA A 110 -4.12 -10.48 -13.03
CA ALA A 110 -3.00 -11.42 -13.05
C ALA A 110 -3.36 -12.74 -12.34
N VAL A 111 -4.01 -12.67 -11.18
CA VAL A 111 -4.50 -13.85 -10.44
C VAL A 111 -5.67 -14.52 -11.18
N SER A 112 -6.71 -13.76 -11.53
CA SER A 112 -7.90 -14.31 -12.19
C SER A 112 -7.59 -15.03 -13.50
N ARG A 113 -6.60 -14.56 -14.25
CA ARG A 113 -6.21 -15.11 -15.56
C ARG A 113 -4.94 -15.96 -15.49
N ARG A 114 -4.40 -16.22 -14.28
CA ARG A 114 -3.17 -17.01 -14.04
C ARG A 114 -1.95 -16.50 -14.80
N ILE A 115 -1.86 -15.17 -15.02
CA ILE A 115 -0.82 -14.57 -15.87
C ILE A 115 0.57 -14.82 -15.30
N GLY A 116 0.76 -14.64 -13.98
CA GLY A 116 2.05 -14.86 -13.31
C GLY A 116 2.53 -16.31 -13.46
N GLU A 117 1.66 -17.27 -13.15
CA GLU A 117 1.94 -18.70 -13.29
C GLU A 117 2.30 -19.07 -14.73
N MET A 118 1.47 -18.68 -15.70
CA MET A 118 1.72 -19.04 -17.10
C MET A 118 2.98 -18.42 -17.66
N ASN A 119 3.30 -17.18 -17.26
CA ASN A 119 4.57 -16.55 -17.63
C ASN A 119 5.80 -17.30 -17.06
N LEU A 120 5.71 -17.80 -15.83
CA LEU A 120 6.79 -18.60 -15.21
C LEU A 120 6.94 -19.95 -15.88
N ARG A 121 5.82 -20.65 -16.15
CA ARG A 121 5.81 -21.97 -16.81
C ARG A 121 6.40 -21.88 -18.22
N LEU A 122 5.98 -20.92 -19.04
CA LEU A 122 6.51 -20.69 -20.39
C LEU A 122 8.03 -20.46 -20.43
N ARG A 123 8.62 -19.99 -19.33
CA ARG A 123 10.08 -19.78 -19.22
C ARG A 123 10.86 -20.99 -18.72
N ARG A 124 10.18 -21.97 -18.11
CA ARG A 124 10.81 -23.08 -17.37
C ARG A 124 10.49 -24.45 -17.96
N GLU A 125 9.37 -24.60 -18.66
CA GLU A 125 8.83 -25.85 -19.14
C GLU A 125 8.88 -25.94 -20.67
N ASP A 126 8.73 -27.16 -21.21
CA ASP A 126 8.47 -27.34 -22.65
C ASP A 126 7.15 -26.67 -23.03
N CYS A 127 7.23 -25.66 -23.88
CA CYS A 127 6.07 -24.86 -24.29
C CYS A 127 4.96 -25.71 -24.92
N ALA A 128 5.29 -26.76 -25.68
CA ALA A 128 4.30 -27.57 -26.37
C ALA A 128 3.27 -28.21 -25.41
N GLY A 129 3.72 -28.61 -24.21
CA GLY A 129 2.85 -29.19 -23.17
C GLY A 129 1.90 -28.19 -22.51
N LEU A 130 2.12 -26.89 -22.68
CA LEU A 130 1.30 -25.84 -22.04
C LEU A 130 0.09 -25.43 -22.88
N PHE A 131 0.10 -25.67 -24.21
CA PHE A 131 -1.03 -25.38 -25.08
C PHE A 131 -2.09 -26.46 -25.00
N GLY A 132 -3.36 -26.06 -24.95
CA GLY A 132 -4.49 -26.99 -24.99
C GLY A 132 -5.79 -26.34 -24.53
N MET A 133 -6.89 -26.67 -25.21
CA MET A 133 -8.22 -26.22 -24.84
C MET A 133 -8.61 -26.79 -23.46
N GLY A 134 -9.10 -25.94 -22.54
CA GLY A 134 -9.53 -26.34 -21.21
C GLY A 134 -8.41 -26.56 -20.21
N ARG A 135 -7.13 -26.36 -20.57
CA ARG A 135 -6.01 -26.36 -19.62
C ARG A 135 -5.83 -24.97 -18.99
N TYR A 136 -5.41 -24.95 -17.74
CA TYR A 136 -5.08 -23.71 -17.00
C TYR A 136 -6.16 -22.62 -17.08
N MET A 137 -7.43 -23.03 -17.06
CA MET A 137 -8.55 -22.10 -17.14
C MET A 137 -8.50 -21.11 -15.98
N GLY A 138 -8.60 -19.82 -16.33
CA GLY A 138 -8.83 -18.72 -15.40
C GLY A 138 -10.31 -18.36 -15.34
N SER A 139 -10.61 -17.21 -14.74
CA SER A 139 -11.97 -16.67 -14.64
C SER A 139 -12.02 -15.24 -15.20
N THR A 140 -13.19 -14.85 -15.71
CA THR A 140 -13.48 -13.46 -16.10
C THR A 140 -13.90 -12.66 -14.87
N LEU A 141 -13.74 -11.34 -14.93
CA LEU A 141 -14.24 -10.44 -13.89
C LEU A 141 -15.69 -10.04 -14.10
N GLN A 142 -16.15 -10.00 -15.35
CA GLN A 142 -17.52 -9.62 -15.70
C GLN A 142 -18.56 -10.47 -14.95
N GLY A 143 -19.53 -9.82 -14.35
CA GLY A 143 -20.60 -10.45 -13.58
C GLY A 143 -20.21 -10.91 -12.17
N ARG A 144 -18.92 -10.88 -11.81
CA ARG A 144 -18.44 -11.23 -10.46
C ARG A 144 -18.61 -10.07 -9.48
N THR A 145 -18.65 -10.40 -8.20
CA THR A 145 -18.75 -9.42 -7.11
C THR A 145 -17.37 -9.10 -6.53
N LEU A 146 -16.99 -7.82 -6.54
CA LEU A 146 -15.84 -7.29 -5.83
C LEU A 146 -16.28 -6.77 -4.45
N GLY A 147 -15.69 -7.32 -3.39
CA GLY A 147 -15.79 -6.81 -2.02
C GLY A 147 -14.61 -5.90 -1.69
N ILE A 148 -14.87 -4.64 -1.33
CA ILE A 148 -13.86 -3.67 -0.95
C ILE A 148 -13.87 -3.48 0.57
N ILE A 149 -12.77 -3.82 1.25
CA ILE A 149 -12.59 -3.54 2.67
C ILE A 149 -11.78 -2.26 2.81
N GLY A 150 -12.44 -1.18 3.24
CA GLY A 150 -11.85 0.15 3.30
C GLY A 150 -12.08 0.97 2.03
N CYS A 151 -13.26 1.56 1.88
CA CYS A 151 -13.61 2.34 0.69
C CYS A 151 -13.25 3.83 0.84
N GLY A 152 -11.94 4.10 1.11
CA GLY A 152 -11.34 5.42 1.05
C GLY A 152 -11.02 5.85 -0.39
N ARG A 153 -10.06 6.78 -0.59
CA ARG A 153 -9.66 7.27 -1.92
C ARG A 153 -9.29 6.14 -2.89
N ILE A 154 -8.40 5.24 -2.48
CA ILE A 154 -7.95 4.11 -3.32
C ILE A 154 -9.10 3.13 -3.56
N GLY A 155 -9.83 2.71 -2.50
CA GLY A 155 -10.94 1.79 -2.64
C GLY A 155 -12.05 2.31 -3.55
N LYS A 156 -12.37 3.61 -3.50
CA LYS A 156 -13.30 4.26 -4.43
C LYS A 156 -12.82 4.16 -5.87
N ARG A 157 -11.54 4.45 -6.10
CA ARG A 157 -10.96 4.38 -7.45
C ARG A 157 -10.96 2.96 -7.99
N VAL A 158 -10.66 1.96 -7.15
CA VAL A 158 -10.78 0.55 -7.52
C VAL A 158 -12.22 0.17 -7.84
N ALA A 159 -13.20 0.65 -7.07
CA ALA A 159 -14.62 0.44 -7.35
C ALA A 159 -15.04 0.96 -8.73
N GLU A 160 -14.63 2.19 -9.06
CA GLU A 160 -14.89 2.81 -10.38
C GLU A 160 -14.29 1.97 -11.52
N MET A 161 -13.03 1.56 -11.38
CA MET A 161 -12.34 0.74 -12.38
C MET A 161 -13.01 -0.65 -12.51
N ALA A 162 -13.37 -1.30 -11.41
CA ALA A 162 -14.02 -2.61 -11.42
C ALA A 162 -15.39 -2.58 -12.12
N LYS A 163 -16.13 -1.49 -11.98
CA LYS A 163 -17.39 -1.28 -12.73
C LYS A 163 -17.18 -1.29 -14.24
N ALA A 164 -16.08 -0.72 -14.73
CA ALA A 164 -15.75 -0.76 -16.17
C ALA A 164 -15.46 -2.18 -16.68
N PHE A 165 -15.07 -3.12 -15.79
CA PHE A 165 -14.95 -4.55 -16.08
C PHE A 165 -16.27 -5.31 -15.92
N GLY A 166 -17.39 -4.63 -15.66
CA GLY A 166 -18.70 -5.26 -15.50
C GLY A 166 -18.88 -5.99 -14.16
N MET A 167 -18.10 -5.66 -13.14
CA MET A 167 -18.23 -6.23 -11.79
C MET A 167 -19.38 -5.56 -11.02
N GLN A 168 -20.01 -6.32 -10.13
CA GLN A 168 -20.78 -5.76 -9.03
C GLN A 168 -19.82 -5.37 -7.90
N VAL A 169 -20.06 -4.25 -7.21
CA VAL A 169 -19.17 -3.80 -6.14
C VAL A 169 -19.95 -3.62 -4.85
N ILE A 170 -19.47 -4.26 -3.80
CA ILE A 170 -19.91 -4.07 -2.41
C ILE A 170 -18.76 -3.57 -1.56
N ALA A 171 -19.04 -2.79 -0.52
CA ALA A 171 -18.00 -2.17 0.29
C ALA A 171 -18.32 -2.23 1.79
N CYS A 172 -17.31 -2.56 2.57
CA CYS A 172 -17.32 -2.49 4.03
C CYS A 172 -16.35 -1.40 4.50
N SER A 173 -16.85 -0.39 5.20
CA SER A 173 -16.05 0.72 5.74
C SER A 173 -16.65 1.21 7.05
N ARG A 174 -15.80 1.76 7.95
CA ARG A 174 -16.25 2.36 9.23
C ARG A 174 -17.29 3.48 9.04
N ARG A 175 -17.18 4.23 7.96
CA ARG A 175 -18.18 5.22 7.56
C ARG A 175 -18.84 4.74 6.28
N PRO A 176 -20.18 4.76 6.20
CA PRO A 176 -20.88 4.46 4.96
C PRO A 176 -20.35 5.32 3.81
N VAL A 177 -20.18 4.71 2.68
CA VAL A 177 -19.68 5.40 1.48
C VAL A 177 -20.87 5.72 0.59
N VAL A 178 -21.02 6.99 0.26
CA VAL A 178 -21.99 7.42 -0.77
C VAL A 178 -21.27 7.28 -2.11
N LEU A 179 -21.52 6.19 -2.80
CA LEU A 179 -21.00 5.92 -4.14
C LEU A 179 -22.09 5.24 -4.96
N GLU A 180 -22.34 5.77 -6.15
CA GLU A 180 -23.22 5.13 -7.13
C GLU A 180 -22.66 3.77 -7.61
N VAL A 181 -21.34 3.58 -7.46
CA VAL A 181 -20.64 2.41 -7.97
C VAL A 181 -20.49 1.27 -6.95
N ALA A 182 -20.84 1.47 -5.67
CA ALA A 182 -20.67 0.44 -4.63
C ALA A 182 -21.84 0.44 -3.65
N GLN A 183 -22.30 -0.75 -3.26
CA GLN A 183 -23.30 -0.96 -2.24
C GLN A 183 -22.63 -1.21 -0.88
N ASN A 184 -23.03 -0.51 0.18
CA ASN A 184 -22.51 -0.73 1.53
C ASN A 184 -23.05 -2.04 2.13
N CYS A 185 -22.20 -2.78 2.82
CA CYS A 185 -22.57 -3.96 3.61
C CYS A 185 -21.63 -4.10 4.82
N ASP A 186 -21.98 -4.99 5.75
CA ASP A 186 -21.09 -5.41 6.83
C ASP A 186 -20.03 -6.41 6.35
N LEU A 187 -19.04 -6.67 7.20
CA LEU A 187 -17.92 -7.55 6.85
C LEU A 187 -18.36 -9.00 6.60
N PRO A 188 -19.20 -9.66 7.44
CA PRO A 188 -19.68 -11.02 7.18
C PRO A 188 -20.41 -11.16 5.83
N THR A 189 -21.29 -10.22 5.50
CA THR A 189 -21.97 -10.17 4.21
C THR A 189 -20.97 -10.04 3.06
N LEU A 190 -19.97 -9.15 3.18
CA LEU A 190 -18.94 -8.99 2.16
C LEU A 190 -18.16 -10.28 1.94
N LEU A 191 -17.68 -10.91 3.03
CA LEU A 191 -16.90 -12.15 2.95
C LEU A 191 -17.69 -13.27 2.30
N GLY A 192 -18.96 -13.46 2.67
CA GLY A 192 -19.83 -14.53 2.11
C GLY A 192 -20.30 -14.27 0.69
N THR A 193 -20.23 -13.03 0.18
CA THR A 193 -20.80 -12.65 -1.13
C THR A 193 -19.74 -12.43 -2.19
N ALA A 194 -18.57 -11.86 -1.83
CA ALA A 194 -17.56 -11.45 -2.79
C ALA A 194 -16.84 -12.64 -3.46
N ASP A 195 -16.65 -12.54 -4.77
CA ASP A 195 -15.78 -13.44 -5.53
C ASP A 195 -14.32 -12.99 -5.52
N VAL A 196 -14.10 -11.67 -5.36
CA VAL A 196 -12.80 -11.06 -5.19
C VAL A 196 -12.89 -10.10 -4.02
N ILE A 197 -11.94 -10.14 -3.11
CA ILE A 197 -11.85 -9.24 -1.95
C ILE A 197 -10.60 -8.40 -2.10
N SER A 198 -10.73 -7.06 -2.02
CA SER A 198 -9.61 -6.13 -2.14
C SER A 198 -9.51 -5.24 -0.91
N LEU A 199 -8.30 -5.21 -0.31
CA LEU A 199 -8.01 -4.49 0.93
C LEU A 199 -7.46 -3.09 0.63
N HIS A 200 -8.12 -2.07 1.22
CA HIS A 200 -7.75 -0.66 1.10
C HIS A 200 -7.93 0.10 2.42
N CYS A 201 -8.04 -0.61 3.54
CA CYS A 201 -8.11 -0.01 4.88
C CYS A 201 -6.69 0.21 5.46
N PRO A 202 -6.51 1.16 6.40
CA PRO A 202 -5.25 1.31 7.11
C PRO A 202 -5.03 0.14 8.09
N LEU A 203 -3.77 -0.09 8.46
CA LEU A 203 -3.41 -0.99 9.55
C LEU A 203 -3.59 -0.24 10.89
N THR A 204 -4.50 -0.74 11.72
CA THR A 204 -4.79 -0.25 13.07
C THR A 204 -4.89 -1.45 14.01
N ALA A 205 -5.13 -1.21 15.29
CA ALA A 205 -5.38 -2.30 16.24
C ALA A 205 -6.60 -3.16 15.83
N GLU A 206 -7.65 -2.50 15.29
CA GLU A 206 -8.89 -3.16 14.88
C GLU A 206 -8.78 -3.91 13.55
N THR A 207 -7.85 -3.52 12.68
CA THR A 207 -7.66 -4.14 11.36
C THR A 207 -6.48 -5.10 11.30
N ARG A 208 -5.69 -5.20 12.36
CA ARG A 208 -4.62 -6.19 12.48
C ARG A 208 -5.21 -7.59 12.49
N ASN A 209 -4.70 -8.45 11.59
CA ASN A 209 -5.22 -9.81 11.38
C ASN A 209 -6.75 -9.85 11.16
N LEU A 210 -7.32 -8.81 10.55
CA LEU A 210 -8.75 -8.75 10.22
C LEU A 210 -9.17 -9.95 9.37
N LEU A 211 -8.30 -10.40 8.48
CA LEU A 211 -8.49 -11.62 7.71
C LEU A 211 -7.66 -12.75 8.35
N ASP A 212 -8.25 -13.40 9.32
CA ASP A 212 -7.76 -14.61 10.00
C ASP A 212 -8.40 -15.88 9.43
N ALA A 213 -8.14 -17.03 10.05
CA ALA A 213 -8.69 -18.33 9.63
C ALA A 213 -10.22 -18.34 9.62
N ALA A 214 -10.88 -17.67 10.58
CA ALA A 214 -12.33 -17.60 10.68
C ALA A 214 -12.90 -16.73 9.53
N ALA A 215 -12.25 -15.64 9.19
CA ALA A 215 -12.62 -14.81 8.05
C ALA A 215 -12.46 -15.59 6.73
N PHE A 216 -11.36 -16.30 6.52
CA PHE A 216 -11.18 -17.15 5.32
C PHE A 216 -12.23 -18.25 5.24
N ALA A 217 -12.64 -18.85 6.36
CA ALA A 217 -13.71 -19.85 6.38
C ALA A 217 -15.08 -19.28 5.95
N GLN A 218 -15.34 -17.99 6.16
CA GLN A 218 -16.57 -17.32 5.73
C GLN A 218 -16.57 -16.92 4.26
N MET A 219 -15.40 -16.77 3.60
CA MET A 219 -15.32 -16.37 2.20
C MET A 219 -15.95 -17.43 1.29
N LYS A 220 -16.38 -17.01 0.10
CA LYS A 220 -16.81 -17.97 -0.93
C LYS A 220 -15.69 -18.92 -1.28
N PRO A 221 -15.97 -20.23 -1.47
CA PRO A 221 -14.98 -21.17 -2.01
C PRO A 221 -14.45 -20.67 -3.35
N GLY A 222 -13.12 -20.63 -3.51
CA GLY A 222 -12.49 -20.14 -4.72
C GLY A 222 -12.49 -18.61 -4.87
N ALA A 223 -12.71 -17.86 -3.78
CA ALA A 223 -12.50 -16.40 -3.77
C ALA A 223 -11.04 -16.03 -4.01
N ILE A 224 -10.81 -14.83 -4.49
CA ILE A 224 -9.47 -14.24 -4.71
C ILE A 224 -9.27 -13.11 -3.72
N LEU A 225 -8.08 -13.03 -3.11
CA LEU A 225 -7.68 -11.92 -2.25
C LEU A 225 -6.69 -10.99 -2.95
N ILE A 226 -6.90 -9.68 -2.86
CA ILE A 226 -5.98 -8.64 -3.32
C ILE A 226 -5.60 -7.76 -2.12
N ASN A 227 -4.30 -7.63 -1.87
CA ASN A 227 -3.78 -6.76 -0.81
C ASN A 227 -2.71 -5.81 -1.32
N THR A 228 -3.10 -4.54 -1.49
CA THR A 228 -2.22 -3.40 -1.78
C THR A 228 -2.26 -2.37 -0.65
N ALA A 229 -2.76 -2.77 0.53
CA ALA A 229 -2.89 -1.90 1.70
C ALA A 229 -1.72 -2.08 2.68
N ARG A 230 -1.80 -3.10 3.55
CA ARG A 230 -0.75 -3.47 4.52
C ARG A 230 -0.76 -4.98 4.77
N GLY A 231 0.42 -5.59 4.87
CA GLY A 231 0.57 -7.03 5.14
C GLY A 231 -0.06 -7.46 6.46
N GLY A 232 0.10 -6.68 7.52
CA GLY A 232 -0.41 -6.99 8.84
C GLY A 232 -1.96 -6.99 9.00
N ILE A 233 -2.71 -6.67 7.94
CA ILE A 233 -4.19 -6.82 7.93
C ILE A 233 -4.59 -8.28 7.78
N VAL A 234 -3.71 -9.10 7.24
CA VAL A 234 -3.93 -10.52 6.95
C VAL A 234 -3.07 -11.37 7.87
N ASP A 235 -3.65 -12.39 8.47
CA ASP A 235 -2.88 -13.47 9.10
C ASP A 235 -2.22 -14.31 8.02
N ASN A 236 -0.90 -14.22 7.93
CA ASN A 236 -0.11 -14.84 6.86
C ASN A 236 -0.19 -16.37 6.87
N ARG A 237 -0.23 -16.98 8.07
CA ARG A 237 -0.35 -18.42 8.22
C ARG A 237 -1.72 -18.89 7.72
N ALA A 238 -2.78 -18.22 8.17
CA ALA A 238 -4.14 -18.55 7.75
C ALA A 238 -4.33 -18.33 6.23
N LEU A 239 -3.72 -17.29 5.64
CA LEU A 239 -3.70 -17.07 4.20
C LEU A 239 -3.04 -18.23 3.45
N THR A 240 -1.85 -18.63 3.90
CA THR A 240 -1.09 -19.74 3.28
C THR A 240 -1.89 -21.05 3.33
N GLU A 241 -2.50 -21.38 4.47
CA GLU A 241 -3.36 -22.55 4.62
C GLU A 241 -4.58 -22.49 3.69
N ALA A 242 -5.23 -21.33 3.57
CA ALA A 242 -6.38 -21.12 2.68
C ALA A 242 -6.02 -21.27 1.19
N LEU A 243 -4.83 -20.85 0.80
CA LEU A 243 -4.31 -20.99 -0.58
C LEU A 243 -3.94 -22.44 -0.90
N ILE A 244 -3.25 -23.13 0.01
CA ILE A 244 -2.84 -24.55 -0.16
C ILE A 244 -4.05 -25.46 -0.20
N SER A 245 -5.05 -25.24 0.65
CA SER A 245 -6.27 -26.03 0.68
C SER A 245 -7.22 -25.78 -0.50
N GLY A 246 -6.95 -24.76 -1.32
CA GLY A 246 -7.84 -24.32 -2.40
C GLY A 246 -9.09 -23.59 -1.90
N ARG A 247 -9.17 -23.23 -0.62
CA ARG A 247 -10.25 -22.37 -0.09
C ARG A 247 -10.26 -21.03 -0.81
N LEU A 248 -9.08 -20.45 -1.06
CA LEU A 248 -8.86 -19.33 -1.98
C LEU A 248 -8.33 -19.87 -3.32
N ALA A 249 -8.85 -19.35 -4.42
CA ALA A 249 -8.33 -19.66 -5.75
C ALA A 249 -6.94 -19.03 -5.99
N GLY A 250 -6.65 -17.92 -5.32
CA GLY A 250 -5.35 -17.25 -5.41
C GLY A 250 -5.31 -15.92 -4.66
N ALA A 251 -4.14 -15.33 -4.61
CA ALA A 251 -3.92 -14.00 -4.02
C ALA A 251 -2.99 -13.13 -4.86
N GLY A 252 -3.26 -11.82 -4.89
CA GLY A 252 -2.39 -10.77 -5.41
C GLY A 252 -1.91 -9.89 -4.26
N LEU A 253 -0.61 -9.91 -3.97
CA LEU A 253 -0.03 -9.30 -2.78
C LEU A 253 1.07 -8.32 -3.18
N ASP A 254 0.93 -7.06 -2.77
CA ASP A 254 1.96 -6.03 -2.92
C ASP A 254 2.64 -5.68 -1.59
N VAL A 255 2.11 -6.18 -0.47
CA VAL A 255 2.55 -5.83 0.88
C VAL A 255 2.62 -7.05 1.78
N TYR A 256 3.57 -7.03 2.74
CA TYR A 256 3.88 -8.15 3.62
C TYR A 256 4.02 -7.67 5.07
N PRO A 257 3.85 -8.55 6.10
CA PRO A 257 3.93 -8.14 7.49
C PRO A 257 5.30 -7.59 7.91
N ASP A 258 6.38 -8.21 7.40
CA ASP A 258 7.75 -7.96 7.85
C ASP A 258 8.66 -7.50 6.69
N GLU A 259 8.16 -6.59 5.85
CA GLU A 259 8.93 -6.04 4.73
C GLU A 259 10.34 -5.58 5.16
N PRO A 260 11.38 -5.93 4.37
CA PRO A 260 11.34 -6.48 3.01
C PRO A 260 11.26 -8.02 2.93
N ALA A 261 11.15 -8.73 4.06
CA ALA A 261 11.02 -10.18 4.05
C ALA A 261 9.64 -10.61 3.53
N ILE A 262 9.64 -11.53 2.56
CA ILE A 262 8.43 -12.17 2.02
C ILE A 262 8.45 -13.63 2.46
N PRO A 263 7.36 -14.17 3.04
CA PRO A 263 7.30 -15.57 3.42
C PRO A 263 7.57 -16.49 2.25
N ALA A 264 8.53 -17.41 2.41
CA ALA A 264 8.96 -18.31 1.35
C ALA A 264 7.80 -19.23 0.88
N GLU A 265 6.91 -19.59 1.80
CA GLU A 265 5.73 -20.41 1.55
C GLU A 265 4.80 -19.73 0.54
N LEU A 266 4.62 -18.41 0.61
CA LEU A 266 3.80 -17.65 -0.36
C LEU A 266 4.48 -17.60 -1.73
N LEU A 267 5.80 -17.40 -1.76
CA LEU A 267 6.57 -17.35 -3.01
C LEU A 267 6.60 -18.70 -3.75
N ALA A 268 6.38 -19.79 -3.03
CA ALA A 268 6.36 -21.15 -3.60
C ALA A 268 5.02 -21.51 -4.26
N LEU A 269 3.96 -20.71 -4.07
CA LEU A 269 2.62 -21.01 -4.57
C LEU A 269 2.39 -20.43 -5.98
N ASP A 270 2.02 -21.28 -6.92
CA ASP A 270 1.71 -20.89 -8.30
C ASP A 270 0.48 -19.97 -8.42
N ASN A 271 -0.45 -20.05 -7.44
CA ASN A 271 -1.69 -19.25 -7.41
C ASN A 271 -1.52 -17.90 -6.67
N VAL A 272 -0.30 -17.49 -6.38
CA VAL A 272 0.01 -16.19 -5.76
C VAL A 272 0.81 -15.32 -6.72
N VAL A 273 0.41 -14.06 -6.86
CA VAL A 273 1.16 -13.03 -7.57
C VAL A 273 1.69 -12.04 -6.53
N CYS A 274 3.01 -12.00 -6.39
CA CYS A 274 3.72 -11.15 -5.44
C CYS A 274 4.40 -9.98 -6.15
N THR A 275 4.30 -8.78 -5.57
CA THR A 275 5.05 -7.59 -6.01
C THR A 275 5.70 -6.92 -4.79
N PRO A 276 6.88 -6.29 -4.93
CA PRO A 276 7.66 -5.78 -3.80
C PRO A 276 7.29 -4.33 -3.44
N HIS A 277 6.04 -4.12 -2.97
CA HIS A 277 5.48 -2.83 -2.53
C HIS A 277 5.63 -1.73 -3.59
N ILE A 278 5.09 -1.98 -4.78
CA ILE A 278 5.20 -1.09 -5.93
C ILE A 278 3.92 -0.29 -6.23
N GLY A 279 2.91 -0.31 -5.35
CA GLY A 279 1.63 0.36 -5.55
C GLY A 279 1.72 1.83 -5.96
N ALA A 280 2.71 2.56 -5.44
CA ALA A 280 3.00 3.95 -5.81
C ALA A 280 4.25 4.11 -6.71
N ASN A 281 4.83 3.02 -7.22
CA ASN A 281 6.14 3.04 -7.86
C ASN A 281 6.06 3.29 -9.38
N THR A 282 5.45 4.41 -9.78
CA THR A 282 5.54 4.94 -11.15
C THR A 282 6.33 6.23 -11.17
N ALA A 283 6.99 6.56 -12.28
CA ALA A 283 7.80 7.78 -12.40
C ALA A 283 6.97 9.04 -12.09
N GLN A 284 5.74 9.10 -12.63
CA GLN A 284 4.82 10.21 -12.40
C GLN A 284 4.40 10.33 -10.93
N THR A 285 4.06 9.21 -10.30
CA THR A 285 3.65 9.20 -8.90
C THR A 285 4.80 9.57 -8.00
N ARG A 286 6.00 9.02 -8.21
CA ARG A 286 7.19 9.35 -7.40
C ARG A 286 7.57 10.82 -7.48
N ALA A 287 7.56 11.41 -8.68
CA ALA A 287 7.77 12.86 -8.86
C ALA A 287 6.67 13.69 -8.17
N GLY A 288 5.41 13.29 -8.31
CA GLY A 288 4.28 13.94 -7.62
C GLY A 288 4.39 13.87 -6.10
N MET A 289 4.82 12.72 -5.56
CA MET A 289 5.06 12.53 -4.12
C MET A 289 6.17 13.47 -3.61
N ALA A 290 7.30 13.54 -4.32
CA ALA A 290 8.40 14.44 -3.98
C ALA A 290 7.97 15.91 -4.00
N LYS A 291 7.24 16.31 -5.04
CA LYS A 291 6.69 17.68 -5.17
C LYS A 291 5.73 18.03 -4.03
N ALA A 292 4.83 17.13 -3.65
CA ALA A 292 3.89 17.36 -2.56
C ALA A 292 4.61 17.50 -1.21
N CYS A 293 5.59 16.62 -0.89
CA CYS A 293 6.41 16.74 0.31
C CYS A 293 7.20 18.06 0.31
N ALA A 294 7.78 18.45 -0.84
CA ALA A 294 8.51 19.71 -0.97
C ALA A 294 7.61 20.92 -0.67
N GLN A 295 6.40 20.95 -1.20
CA GLN A 295 5.45 22.04 -0.95
C GLN A 295 5.08 22.12 0.55
N GLN A 296 4.76 20.99 1.18
CA GLN A 296 4.43 20.95 2.62
C GLN A 296 5.57 21.46 3.50
N ILE A 297 6.83 21.15 3.13
CA ILE A 297 8.02 21.66 3.84
C ILE A 297 8.15 23.18 3.66
N LEU A 298 7.97 23.68 2.44
CA LEU A 298 8.05 25.12 2.16
C LEU A 298 6.95 25.89 2.89
N ASP A 299 5.72 25.39 2.93
CA ASP A 299 4.63 25.98 3.68
C ASP A 299 4.99 26.09 5.16
N ALA A 300 5.51 25.01 5.78
CA ALA A 300 5.95 25.03 7.17
C ALA A 300 7.10 26.03 7.40
N PHE A 301 8.02 26.20 6.46
CA PHE A 301 9.12 27.16 6.58
C PHE A 301 8.65 28.62 6.45
N GLN A 302 7.56 28.85 5.74
CA GLN A 302 6.91 30.15 5.62
C GLN A 302 5.95 30.47 6.76
N GLY A 303 5.75 29.54 7.71
CA GLY A 303 4.78 29.69 8.80
C GLY A 303 3.34 29.48 8.37
N LEU A 304 3.13 28.94 7.17
CA LEU A 304 1.81 28.51 6.68
C LEU A 304 1.46 27.14 7.25
N ARG A 305 0.18 26.83 7.35
CA ARG A 305 -0.29 25.51 7.77
C ARG A 305 -0.19 24.53 6.58
N PRO A 306 0.67 23.48 6.65
CA PRO A 306 0.74 22.50 5.59
C PRO A 306 -0.57 21.71 5.45
N GLU A 307 -0.86 21.23 4.26
CA GLU A 307 -2.00 20.34 4.03
C GLU A 307 -1.75 18.94 4.61
N ASN A 308 -2.85 18.24 4.88
CA ASN A 308 -2.84 16.82 5.28
C ASN A 308 -2.02 16.51 6.55
N ILE A 309 -2.07 17.37 7.56
CA ILE A 309 -1.52 17.09 8.89
C ILE A 309 -2.30 15.93 9.51
N VAL A 310 -1.58 14.90 10.00
CA VAL A 310 -2.17 13.65 10.50
C VAL A 310 -2.07 13.47 12.01
N ASN A 311 -1.34 14.34 12.71
CA ASN A 311 -1.11 14.26 14.17
C ASN A 311 -1.77 15.37 14.99
N GLY A 312 -2.75 16.06 14.43
CA GLY A 312 -3.64 16.98 15.15
C GLY A 312 -3.06 18.35 15.51
N LEU A 313 -1.89 18.73 14.94
CA LEU A 313 -1.24 20.04 15.15
C LEU A 313 -1.72 21.09 14.15
#